data_fd9ef35ce0f0c5290f01bfd2838a7b9d
#
_entry.id   fd9ef35ce0f0c5290f01bfd2838a7b9d
#
_cell.length_a   1.000
_cell.length_b   1.000
_cell.length_c   1.000
_cell.angle_alpha   90.00
_cell.angle_beta   90.00
_cell.angle_gamma   90.00
#
_symmetry.space_group_name_H-M   'P 1'
#
loop_
_entity.id
_entity.type
_entity.pdbx_description
1 polymer ?
#
loop_
_entity_poly.entity_id
_entity_poly.type
_entity_poly.pdbx_seq_one_letter_code
_entity_poly.pdbx_strand_id
1 'polypeptide(L)'
;MYPDFEENKKYLTQELRVKENFDIVSREIVVGGKKAVFFFIDGFCKDELMEKLLQYLIDKKPEDMPSNIQELSQTLPYVEVDSATEWDEIIKNIFCGVFALLIDGYQECILIDSRTYPARGVEEPEKDKVLRGSKDGFVETIVFNTALIRRRIRSTDLRMEILSAGKTSKTDIVLCYMDSRVDQEFLSKIRNRIQDIKVDALTMNQESLAECLFTSKWYNPFPKFKYTERPDTATAQILEGNIIILVDNSPSAMILPISILDAVEEADDYYFPPVTGTYLRISRFLIFIMTYLLTPTFLLMMQNPQWIPEPFAFIKVSDTINVPLVWQFLILELAIDGLKLAAINTPSMLSTPLSVMAALVLGEFSVKSGWFNSEVMLYMAFVAIANYTHQSYELGYAVKFFRMINLVLTAIFNLWGYIAGLLFFIFAIGKNKMVSGQSYLYPLIPFSFKKLGKALIRGRLPDSRE
;
A
#
# COMPACT_ATOMS: atom_id res chain seq x y z
N MET A 1 16.98 6.43 35.40
CA MET A 1 18.27 6.46 34.62
C MET A 1 19.41 5.92 35.48
N TYR A 2 20.51 5.48 34.88
CA TYR A 2 21.73 5.02 35.55
C TYR A 2 22.59 6.22 35.98
N PRO A 3 23.46 6.08 37.00
CA PRO A 3 24.36 7.18 37.41
C PRO A 3 25.44 7.49 36.36
N ASP A 4 25.85 6.51 35.54
CA ASP A 4 26.90 6.66 34.53
C ASP A 4 26.32 7.05 33.16
N PHE A 5 26.96 8.05 32.55
CA PHE A 5 26.56 8.57 31.23
C PHE A 5 26.74 7.53 30.11
N GLU A 6 27.84 6.76 30.13
CA GLU A 6 28.11 5.77 29.07
C GLU A 6 27.13 4.58 29.19
N GLU A 7 26.68 4.22 30.38
CA GLU A 7 25.62 3.22 30.58
C GLU A 7 24.27 3.71 30.03
N ASN A 8 23.89 4.96 30.33
CA ASN A 8 22.66 5.57 29.81
C ASN A 8 22.65 5.61 28.27
N LYS A 9 23.74 6.07 27.67
CA LYS A 9 23.92 6.14 26.24
C LYS A 9 23.84 4.73 25.61
N LYS A 10 24.52 3.76 26.19
CA LYS A 10 24.50 2.37 25.72
C LYS A 10 23.10 1.79 25.81
N TYR A 11 22.41 2.00 26.92
CA TYR A 11 21.04 1.52 27.13
C TYR A 11 20.10 2.08 26.05
N LEU A 12 20.04 3.41 25.86
CA LEU A 12 19.18 4.01 24.83
C LEU A 12 19.57 3.56 23.43
N THR A 13 20.86 3.47 23.11
CA THR A 13 21.31 3.00 21.80
C THR A 13 20.85 1.56 21.51
N GLN A 14 20.85 0.71 22.54
CA GLN A 14 20.41 -0.69 22.43
C GLN A 14 18.88 -0.78 22.38
N GLU A 15 18.16 -0.07 23.25
CA GLU A 15 16.71 -0.14 23.34
C GLU A 15 16.04 0.46 22.10
N LEU A 16 16.54 1.59 21.61
CA LEU A 16 16.09 2.21 20.37
C LEU A 16 16.58 1.48 19.12
N ARG A 17 17.53 0.54 19.29
CA ARG A 17 18.17 -0.20 18.19
C ARG A 17 18.63 0.73 17.05
N VAL A 18 19.38 1.76 17.42
CA VAL A 18 19.84 2.81 16.50
C VAL A 18 20.56 2.25 15.27
N LYS A 19 21.30 1.14 15.41
CA LYS A 19 22.01 0.51 14.27
C LYS A 19 21.08 -0.24 13.31
N GLU A 20 19.88 -0.59 13.74
CA GLU A 20 18.90 -1.35 12.97
C GLU A 20 17.82 -0.45 12.34
N ASN A 21 17.73 0.80 12.82
CA ASN A 21 16.76 1.81 12.37
C ASN A 21 17.51 3.02 11.83
N PHE A 22 17.46 3.27 10.54
CA PHE A 22 18.15 4.41 9.92
C PHE A 22 17.51 5.75 10.28
N ASP A 23 16.22 5.75 10.62
CA ASP A 23 15.43 6.93 10.99
C ASP A 23 15.66 7.38 12.43
N ILE A 24 16.36 6.59 13.26
CA ILE A 24 16.71 6.95 14.62
C ILE A 24 18.17 7.37 14.67
N VAL A 25 18.38 8.65 14.87
CA VAL A 25 19.72 9.24 14.85
C VAL A 25 20.21 9.46 16.27
N SER A 26 21.46 9.08 16.53
CA SER A 26 22.19 9.47 17.72
C SER A 26 23.39 10.32 17.33
N ARG A 27 23.51 11.51 17.91
CA ARG A 27 24.62 12.44 17.65
C ARG A 27 25.31 12.82 18.94
N GLU A 28 26.61 12.50 19.03
CA GLU A 28 27.46 12.92 20.14
C GLU A 28 27.95 14.35 19.93
N ILE A 29 27.94 15.13 21.00
CA ILE A 29 28.43 16.51 21.04
C ILE A 29 29.14 16.79 22.38
N VAL A 30 29.75 17.95 22.48
CA VAL A 30 30.31 18.45 23.74
C VAL A 30 29.58 19.72 24.11
N VAL A 31 29.00 19.77 25.31
CA VAL A 31 28.25 20.91 25.85
C VAL A 31 28.96 21.41 27.12
N GLY A 32 29.50 22.60 27.09
CA GLY A 32 30.22 23.16 28.25
C GLY A 32 31.36 22.26 28.79
N GLY A 33 32.08 21.61 27.88
CA GLY A 33 33.17 20.67 28.23
C GLY A 33 32.69 19.28 28.69
N LYS A 34 31.39 19.02 28.79
CA LYS A 34 30.81 17.72 29.16
C LYS A 34 30.41 16.95 27.91
N LYS A 35 30.54 15.62 27.95
CA LYS A 35 30.02 14.75 26.88
C LYS A 35 28.49 14.81 26.87
N ALA A 36 27.91 14.85 25.69
CA ALA A 36 26.47 14.80 25.53
C ALA A 36 26.09 13.99 24.29
N VAL A 37 24.88 13.46 24.25
CA VAL A 37 24.34 12.74 23.11
C VAL A 37 22.87 13.10 22.88
N PHE A 38 22.54 13.40 21.62
CA PHE A 38 21.16 13.57 21.16
C PHE A 38 20.63 12.27 20.59
N PHE A 39 19.35 11.98 20.89
CA PHE A 39 18.56 10.96 20.19
C PHE A 39 17.32 11.63 19.61
N PHE A 40 17.07 11.41 18.34
CA PHE A 40 15.90 11.96 17.65
C PHE A 40 15.51 11.09 16.44
N ILE A 41 14.31 11.33 15.93
CA ILE A 41 13.83 10.67 14.70
C ILE A 41 13.99 11.63 13.52
N ASP A 42 14.69 11.18 12.49
CA ASP A 42 14.84 11.91 11.24
C ASP A 42 13.47 12.12 10.56
N GLY A 43 13.27 13.29 9.96
CA GLY A 43 12.00 13.68 9.36
C GLY A 43 10.93 14.21 10.34
N PHE A 44 11.17 14.24 11.66
CA PHE A 44 10.27 14.85 12.64
C PHE A 44 10.70 16.25 13.10
N CYS A 45 11.77 16.78 12.56
CA CYS A 45 12.30 18.09 12.92
C CYS A 45 12.61 18.93 11.69
N LYS A 46 12.75 20.24 11.90
CA LYS A 46 13.29 21.16 10.92
C LYS A 46 14.78 21.34 11.14
N ASP A 47 15.57 21.19 10.08
CA ASP A 47 17.03 21.32 10.11
C ASP A 47 17.48 22.66 10.67
N GLU A 48 16.82 23.76 10.28
CA GLU A 48 17.13 25.11 10.79
C GLU A 48 16.99 25.23 12.31
N LEU A 49 16.05 24.52 12.89
CA LEU A 49 15.81 24.50 14.32
C LEU A 49 16.88 23.70 15.04
N MET A 50 17.19 22.53 14.49
CA MET A 50 18.26 21.65 14.99
C MET A 50 19.62 22.37 14.97
N GLU A 51 19.90 23.06 13.88
CA GLU A 51 21.14 23.83 13.73
C GLU A 51 21.29 24.89 14.82
N LYS A 52 20.27 25.70 15.06
CA LYS A 52 20.26 26.76 16.10
C LYS A 52 20.44 26.16 17.51
N LEU A 53 19.78 25.04 17.77
CA LEU A 53 19.83 24.37 19.07
C LEU A 53 21.21 23.77 19.32
N LEU A 54 21.78 23.12 18.31
CA LEU A 54 23.14 22.57 18.37
C LEU A 54 24.18 23.70 18.52
N GLN A 55 24.05 24.79 17.77
CA GLN A 55 24.96 25.92 17.88
C GLN A 55 24.94 26.51 19.30
N TYR A 56 23.74 26.75 19.86
CA TYR A 56 23.61 27.24 21.23
C TYR A 56 24.29 26.33 22.27
N LEU A 57 24.11 25.01 22.11
CA LEU A 57 24.67 24.05 23.05
C LEU A 57 26.20 23.89 22.92
N ILE A 58 26.72 23.92 21.69
CA ILE A 58 28.17 23.81 21.43
C ILE A 58 28.91 25.08 21.89
N ASP A 59 28.27 26.25 21.75
CA ASP A 59 28.87 27.55 22.15
C ASP A 59 28.89 27.77 23.67
N LYS A 60 28.20 26.94 24.49
CA LYS A 60 28.24 27.01 25.95
C LYS A 60 29.62 26.73 26.49
N LYS A 61 30.07 27.61 27.40
CA LYS A 61 31.32 27.42 28.12
C LYS A 61 31.12 26.60 29.40
N PRO A 62 32.17 25.99 29.93
CA PRO A 62 32.10 25.24 31.19
C PRO A 62 31.57 26.08 32.36
N GLU A 63 31.87 27.37 32.34
CA GLU A 63 31.45 28.37 33.36
C GLU A 63 29.92 28.61 33.34
N ASP A 64 29.28 28.44 32.19
CA ASP A 64 27.84 28.66 31.98
C ASP A 64 27.00 27.42 32.25
N MET A 65 27.64 26.30 32.65
CA MET A 65 26.93 25.07 32.93
C MET A 65 26.35 25.08 34.35
N PRO A 66 25.01 25.08 34.49
CA PRO A 66 24.38 25.04 35.78
C PRO A 66 24.58 23.70 36.50
N SER A 67 24.47 23.71 37.83
CA SER A 67 24.58 22.51 38.64
C SER A 67 23.34 21.61 38.54
N ASN A 68 22.22 22.17 38.13
CA ASN A 68 20.94 21.45 37.99
C ASN A 68 20.45 21.49 36.53
N ILE A 69 19.91 20.35 36.07
CA ILE A 69 19.38 20.22 34.71
C ILE A 69 18.15 21.11 34.47
N GLN A 70 17.38 21.37 35.51
CA GLN A 70 16.20 22.24 35.42
C GLN A 70 16.59 23.70 35.10
N GLU A 71 17.70 24.18 35.65
CA GLU A 71 18.23 25.51 35.28
C GLU A 71 18.76 25.50 33.85
N LEU A 72 19.35 24.39 33.39
CA LEU A 72 19.79 24.25 32.00
C LEU A 72 18.59 24.28 31.05
N SER A 73 17.53 23.60 31.40
CA SER A 73 16.27 23.54 30.59
C SER A 73 15.67 24.94 30.43
N GLN A 74 15.71 25.79 31.50
CA GLN A 74 15.21 27.17 31.46
C GLN A 74 16.08 28.10 30.58
N THR A 75 17.33 27.75 30.35
CA THR A 75 18.24 28.59 29.53
C THR A 75 18.23 28.19 28.06
N LEU A 76 17.64 26.99 27.71
CA LEU A 76 17.55 26.57 26.32
C LEU A 76 16.64 27.49 25.50
N PRO A 77 17.06 27.93 24.32
CA PRO A 77 16.31 28.88 23.50
C PRO A 77 15.15 28.17 22.76
N TYR A 78 14.32 27.44 23.49
CA TYR A 78 13.15 26.79 22.99
C TYR A 78 11.98 26.82 23.96
N VAL A 79 10.74 26.82 23.43
CA VAL A 79 9.54 27.08 24.23
C VAL A 79 9.13 25.86 25.06
N GLU A 80 9.20 24.68 24.48
CA GLU A 80 8.74 23.44 25.10
C GLU A 80 9.94 22.56 25.45
N VAL A 81 10.43 22.71 26.68
CA VAL A 81 11.54 21.93 27.22
C VAL A 81 11.13 21.34 28.55
N ASP A 82 11.31 20.04 28.71
CA ASP A 82 11.00 19.27 29.90
C ASP A 82 12.19 18.36 30.27
N SER A 83 12.13 17.67 31.40
CA SER A 83 13.11 16.66 31.79
C SER A 83 12.42 15.39 32.30
N ALA A 84 13.04 14.24 32.05
CA ALA A 84 12.55 12.95 32.51
C ALA A 84 13.67 12.04 33.03
N THR A 85 13.30 11.18 34.00
CA THR A 85 14.19 10.17 34.57
C THR A 85 13.81 8.75 34.21
N GLU A 86 12.53 8.54 33.87
CA GLU A 86 11.97 7.22 33.57
C GLU A 86 12.20 6.85 32.10
N TRP A 87 12.74 5.66 31.87
CA TRP A 87 13.06 5.19 30.53
C TRP A 87 11.87 5.07 29.62
N ASP A 88 10.74 4.58 30.11
CA ASP A 88 9.51 4.43 29.33
C ASP A 88 9.00 5.78 28.82
N GLU A 89 9.12 6.83 29.63
CA GLU A 89 8.74 8.18 29.27
C GLU A 89 9.71 8.77 28.23
N ILE A 90 11.00 8.61 28.40
CA ILE A 90 12.03 9.09 27.49
C ILE A 90 11.85 8.41 26.11
N ILE A 91 11.74 7.10 26.08
CA ILE A 91 11.59 6.32 24.86
C ILE A 91 10.27 6.70 24.14
N LYS A 92 9.15 6.81 24.89
CA LYS A 92 7.89 7.26 24.33
C LYS A 92 7.99 8.64 23.68
N ASN A 93 8.66 9.58 24.34
CA ASN A 93 8.85 10.93 23.80
C ASN A 93 9.71 10.95 22.54
N ILE A 94 10.81 10.18 22.50
CA ILE A 94 11.63 10.03 21.28
C ILE A 94 10.76 9.52 20.12
N PHE A 95 9.96 8.48 20.33
CA PHE A 95 9.06 7.95 19.29
C PHE A 95 7.89 8.89 18.95
N CYS A 96 7.61 9.87 19.78
CA CYS A 96 6.74 10.97 19.45
C CYS A 96 7.43 12.08 18.63
N GLY A 97 8.75 12.03 18.46
CA GLY A 97 9.54 13.01 17.73
C GLY A 97 10.14 14.13 18.59
N VAL A 98 10.12 13.95 19.91
CA VAL A 98 10.78 14.86 20.86
C VAL A 98 12.27 14.54 20.87
N PHE A 99 13.13 15.57 20.91
CA PHE A 99 14.57 15.38 21.07
C PHE A 99 14.90 15.01 22.51
N ALA A 100 15.66 13.94 22.66
CA ALA A 100 16.20 13.55 23.97
C ALA A 100 17.68 13.87 24.01
N LEU A 101 18.09 14.68 25.00
CA LEU A 101 19.48 15.07 25.22
C LEU A 101 19.95 14.53 26.56
N LEU A 102 20.95 13.64 26.52
CA LEU A 102 21.69 13.19 27.68
C LEU A 102 23.00 13.98 27.79
N ILE A 103 23.33 14.45 28.99
CA ILE A 103 24.58 15.19 29.26
C ILE A 103 25.28 14.53 30.46
N ASP A 104 26.58 14.33 30.35
CA ASP A 104 27.41 13.76 31.42
C ASP A 104 27.34 14.63 32.70
N GLY A 105 27.20 13.93 33.84
CA GLY A 105 27.06 14.56 35.17
C GLY A 105 25.64 15.00 35.53
N TYR A 106 24.63 14.76 34.69
CA TYR A 106 23.21 14.95 35.03
C TYR A 106 22.48 13.60 35.05
N GLN A 107 21.51 13.46 35.98
CA GLN A 107 20.75 12.22 36.15
C GLN A 107 19.35 12.28 35.52
N GLU A 108 19.07 13.28 34.71
CA GLU A 108 17.83 13.48 33.99
C GLU A 108 18.15 13.67 32.50
N CYS A 109 17.22 13.25 31.64
CA CYS A 109 17.25 13.49 30.21
C CYS A 109 16.44 14.77 29.89
N ILE A 110 17.02 15.70 29.14
CA ILE A 110 16.28 16.86 28.63
C ILE A 110 15.47 16.41 27.42
N LEU A 111 14.20 16.79 27.41
CA LEU A 111 13.25 16.54 26.33
C LEU A 111 12.88 17.87 25.70
N ILE A 112 13.17 18.04 24.40
CA ILE A 112 12.91 19.28 23.66
C ILE A 112 11.86 18.97 22.59
N ASP A 113 10.64 19.49 22.78
CA ASP A 113 9.53 19.25 21.87
C ASP A 113 9.52 20.20 20.67
N SER A 114 10.35 19.92 19.70
CA SER A 114 10.46 20.67 18.45
C SER A 114 9.81 19.96 17.26
N ARG A 115 8.81 19.14 17.54
CA ARG A 115 8.15 18.29 16.53
C ARG A 115 7.58 19.09 15.36
N THR A 116 7.92 18.66 14.18
CA THR A 116 7.25 19.09 12.94
C THR A 116 7.01 17.84 12.12
N TYR A 117 5.78 17.34 12.18
CA TYR A 117 5.44 16.16 11.38
C TYR A 117 5.36 16.53 9.90
N PRO A 118 5.88 15.66 9.00
CA PRO A 118 5.64 15.82 7.58
C PRO A 118 4.12 15.90 7.35
N ALA A 119 3.69 16.98 6.76
CA ALA A 119 2.31 17.16 6.36
C ALA A 119 2.32 17.50 4.88
N ARG A 120 1.61 16.72 4.07
CA ARG A 120 1.26 17.11 2.72
C ARG A 120 0.40 18.35 2.79
N GLY A 121 0.52 19.27 1.82
CA GLY A 121 -0.56 20.24 1.57
C GLY A 121 -1.89 19.46 1.44
N VAL A 122 -3.03 20.13 1.53
CA VAL A 122 -4.38 19.53 1.65
C VAL A 122 -4.77 18.66 0.41
N GLU A 123 -3.88 17.79 -0.06
CA GLU A 123 -4.11 16.92 -1.21
C GLU A 123 -4.26 15.47 -0.76
N GLU A 124 -5.42 14.91 -1.08
CA GLU A 124 -5.71 13.48 -0.94
C GLU A 124 -4.98 12.70 -2.05
N PRO A 125 -4.46 11.48 -1.78
CA PRO A 125 -3.89 10.63 -2.81
C PRO A 125 -4.83 10.48 -4.01
N GLU A 126 -4.31 10.46 -5.23
CA GLU A 126 -5.14 10.26 -6.42
C GLU A 126 -5.72 8.85 -6.47
N LYS A 127 -4.91 7.86 -6.08
CA LYS A 127 -5.33 6.47 -5.85
C LYS A 127 -5.62 6.27 -4.38
N ASP A 128 -6.36 5.24 -4.03
CA ASP A 128 -6.71 4.91 -2.63
C ASP A 128 -7.57 5.96 -1.93
N LYS A 129 -8.39 6.72 -2.65
CA LYS A 129 -9.33 7.65 -2.04
C LYS A 129 -10.30 6.91 -1.13
N VAL A 130 -10.58 7.49 0.04
CA VAL A 130 -11.57 6.95 0.98
C VAL A 130 -12.65 7.98 1.24
N LEU A 131 -13.87 7.49 1.45
CA LEU A 131 -15.01 8.34 1.79
C LEU A 131 -14.86 8.95 3.19
N ARG A 132 -14.19 8.25 4.09
CA ARG A 132 -13.94 8.69 5.48
C ARG A 132 -12.57 8.18 5.93
N GLY A 133 -11.85 8.96 6.73
CA GLY A 133 -10.57 8.56 7.31
C GLY A 133 -9.45 9.59 7.10
N SER A 134 -8.23 9.15 7.30
CA SER A 134 -7.04 9.96 7.09
C SER A 134 -6.90 10.32 5.61
N LYS A 135 -6.49 11.55 5.32
CA LYS A 135 -6.31 12.04 3.95
C LYS A 135 -4.85 12.30 3.60
N ASP A 136 -3.93 11.95 4.50
CA ASP A 136 -2.51 12.01 4.22
C ASP A 136 -2.08 10.85 3.32
N GLY A 137 -1.24 11.15 2.35
CA GLY A 137 -0.66 10.18 1.42
C GLY A 137 0.85 10.14 1.52
N PHE A 138 1.45 9.06 1.02
CA PHE A 138 2.88 8.99 0.78
C PHE A 138 3.29 9.99 -0.30
N VAL A 139 4.54 10.42 -0.24
CA VAL A 139 5.18 11.33 -1.18
C VAL A 139 6.43 10.70 -1.79
N GLU A 140 7.09 11.38 -2.71
CA GLU A 140 8.28 10.84 -3.36
C GLU A 140 9.49 10.74 -2.41
N THR A 141 9.52 11.53 -1.33
CA THR A 141 10.66 11.57 -0.39
C THR A 141 10.54 10.47 0.67
N ILE A 142 11.48 9.53 0.67
CA ILE A 142 11.45 8.33 1.53
C ILE A 142 11.45 8.66 3.04
N VAL A 143 12.17 9.71 3.47
CA VAL A 143 12.24 10.13 4.88
C VAL A 143 10.88 10.58 5.39
N PHE A 144 10.11 11.30 4.58
CA PHE A 144 8.75 11.69 4.95
C PHE A 144 7.82 10.48 5.06
N ASN A 145 7.99 9.50 4.16
CA ASN A 145 7.18 8.28 4.16
C ASN A 145 7.43 7.43 5.40
N THR A 146 8.69 7.28 5.81
CA THR A 146 9.03 6.57 7.06
C THR A 146 8.51 7.31 8.28
N ALA A 147 8.63 8.63 8.33
CA ALA A 147 8.09 9.45 9.40
C ALA A 147 6.56 9.32 9.53
N LEU A 148 5.80 9.25 8.42
CA LEU A 148 4.36 9.02 8.43
C LEU A 148 3.97 7.66 9.05
N ILE A 149 4.76 6.61 8.82
CA ILE A 149 4.59 5.30 9.45
C ILE A 149 4.96 5.37 10.94
N ARG A 150 6.13 5.94 11.27
CA ARG A 150 6.63 6.07 12.65
C ARG A 150 5.66 6.84 13.54
N ARG A 151 5.06 7.90 13.02
CA ARG A 151 4.04 8.69 13.74
C ARG A 151 2.85 7.83 14.20
N ARG A 152 2.51 6.77 13.44
CA ARG A 152 1.38 5.86 13.75
C ARG A 152 1.78 4.68 14.61
N ILE A 153 3.01 4.18 14.47
CA ILE A 153 3.54 3.07 15.28
C ILE A 153 4.69 3.59 16.13
N ARG A 154 4.38 3.92 17.38
CA ARG A 154 5.33 4.44 18.37
C ARG A 154 5.83 3.30 19.24
N SER A 155 6.56 2.36 18.63
CA SER A 155 7.03 1.14 19.28
C SER A 155 8.48 0.87 18.93
N THR A 156 9.24 0.38 19.91
CA THR A 156 10.60 -0.11 19.75
C THR A 156 10.67 -1.38 18.89
N ASP A 157 9.55 -2.06 18.71
CA ASP A 157 9.46 -3.28 17.89
C ASP A 157 9.39 -2.98 16.38
N LEU A 158 9.04 -1.75 15.99
CA LEU A 158 9.05 -1.32 14.59
C LEU A 158 10.49 -1.13 14.10
N ARG A 159 10.85 -1.83 13.01
CA ARG A 159 12.13 -1.71 12.32
C ARG A 159 11.95 -0.97 11.01
N MET A 160 12.91 -0.12 10.72
CA MET A 160 13.06 0.58 9.45
C MET A 160 14.49 0.42 8.96
N GLU A 161 14.70 -0.63 8.17
CA GLU A 161 16.00 -1.01 7.66
C GLU A 161 16.22 -0.38 6.28
N ILE A 162 17.27 0.43 6.13
CA ILE A 162 17.62 1.02 4.86
C ILE A 162 18.58 0.12 4.09
N LEU A 163 18.29 -0.06 2.81
CA LEU A 163 19.06 -0.78 1.83
C LEU A 163 19.23 0.10 0.59
N SER A 164 20.16 -0.25 -0.28
CA SER A 164 20.35 0.46 -1.55
C SER A 164 20.48 -0.54 -2.70
N ALA A 165 19.87 -0.25 -3.85
CA ALA A 165 19.94 -1.10 -5.02
C ALA A 165 20.21 -0.28 -6.30
N GLY A 166 20.81 -0.96 -7.30
CA GLY A 166 21.29 -0.35 -8.55
C GLY A 166 22.73 0.14 -8.46
N LYS A 167 23.54 -0.17 -9.47
CA LYS A 167 24.95 0.21 -9.48
C LYS A 167 25.14 1.72 -9.65
N THR A 168 24.40 2.31 -10.56
CA THR A 168 24.45 3.73 -10.92
C THR A 168 23.41 4.54 -10.14
N SER A 169 22.15 4.05 -10.05
CA SER A 169 21.08 4.80 -9.37
C SER A 169 21.24 4.84 -7.86
N LYS A 170 21.79 3.76 -7.25
CA LYS A 170 21.91 3.62 -5.77
C LYS A 170 20.64 4.06 -5.06
N THR A 171 19.50 3.59 -5.57
CA THR A 171 18.18 3.96 -5.07
C THR A 171 17.99 3.44 -3.66
N ASP A 172 17.59 4.31 -2.74
CA ASP A 172 17.32 3.96 -1.36
C ASP A 172 16.00 3.20 -1.24
N ILE A 173 16.03 2.14 -0.43
CA ILE A 173 14.91 1.23 -0.20
C ILE A 173 14.80 1.01 1.30
N VAL A 174 13.61 1.18 1.86
CA VAL A 174 13.38 0.92 3.28
C VAL A 174 12.43 -0.23 3.47
N LEU A 175 12.84 -1.21 4.29
CA LEU A 175 12.00 -2.28 4.78
C LEU A 175 11.40 -1.88 6.13
N CYS A 176 10.07 -1.78 6.20
CA CYS A 176 9.34 -1.48 7.43
C CYS A 176 8.59 -2.74 7.88
N TYR A 177 8.80 -3.16 9.13
CA TYR A 177 8.17 -4.36 9.69
C TYR A 177 8.17 -4.35 11.22
N MET A 178 7.26 -5.14 11.84
CA MET A 178 7.29 -5.43 13.28
C MET A 178 8.17 -6.66 13.53
N ASP A 179 9.25 -6.52 14.29
CA ASP A 179 10.23 -7.58 14.54
C ASP A 179 9.62 -8.83 15.18
N SER A 180 8.69 -8.62 16.13
CA SER A 180 7.99 -9.70 16.83
C SER A 180 6.93 -10.44 16.01
N ARG A 181 6.50 -9.88 14.85
CA ARG A 181 5.36 -10.40 14.07
C ARG A 181 5.73 -10.86 12.68
N VAL A 182 6.83 -10.37 12.13
CA VAL A 182 7.27 -10.68 10.77
C VAL A 182 7.77 -12.13 10.69
N ASP A 183 7.54 -12.75 9.55
CA ASP A 183 8.19 -14.02 9.20
C ASP A 183 9.68 -13.75 8.90
N GLN A 184 10.56 -14.11 9.84
CA GLN A 184 12.01 -13.85 9.77
C GLN A 184 12.69 -14.57 8.59
N GLU A 185 12.19 -15.75 8.20
CA GLU A 185 12.73 -16.47 7.05
C GLU A 185 12.38 -15.74 5.76
N PHE A 186 11.14 -15.27 5.66
CA PHE A 186 10.69 -14.49 4.52
C PHE A 186 11.40 -13.12 4.43
N LEU A 187 11.54 -12.42 5.56
CA LEU A 187 12.28 -11.15 5.64
C LEU A 187 13.73 -11.32 5.15
N SER A 188 14.41 -12.35 5.62
CA SER A 188 15.80 -12.64 5.22
C SER A 188 15.91 -12.90 3.71
N LYS A 189 14.92 -13.60 3.12
CA LYS A 189 14.85 -13.83 1.68
C LYS A 189 14.68 -12.51 0.89
N ILE A 190 13.83 -11.61 1.37
CA ILE A 190 13.60 -10.30 0.72
C ILE A 190 14.87 -9.44 0.82
N ARG A 191 15.47 -9.35 2.00
CA ARG A 191 16.71 -8.61 2.22
C ARG A 191 17.83 -9.08 1.29
N ASN A 192 18.08 -10.38 1.23
CA ASN A 192 19.11 -10.95 0.36
C ASN A 192 18.81 -10.68 -1.12
N ARG A 193 17.56 -10.79 -1.55
CA ARG A 193 17.18 -10.47 -2.94
C ARG A 193 17.42 -9.02 -3.30
N ILE A 194 17.14 -8.07 -2.40
CA ILE A 194 17.42 -6.65 -2.63
C ILE A 194 18.93 -6.43 -2.75
N GLN A 195 19.73 -7.02 -1.87
CA GLN A 195 21.20 -6.91 -1.89
C GLN A 195 21.82 -7.56 -3.13
N ASP A 196 21.20 -8.62 -3.65
CA ASP A 196 21.68 -9.35 -4.85
C ASP A 196 21.30 -8.67 -6.17
N ILE A 197 20.56 -7.56 -6.16
CA ILE A 197 20.16 -6.83 -7.37
C ILE A 197 21.39 -6.26 -8.07
N LYS A 198 21.63 -6.71 -9.31
CA LYS A 198 22.81 -6.34 -10.13
C LYS A 198 22.47 -5.43 -11.31
N VAL A 199 21.26 -4.89 -11.38
CA VAL A 199 20.88 -3.95 -12.44
C VAL A 199 21.64 -2.63 -12.30
N ASP A 200 21.82 -1.92 -13.41
CA ASP A 200 22.51 -0.64 -13.39
C ASP A 200 21.70 0.42 -12.65
N ALA A 201 20.41 0.52 -12.95
CA ALA A 201 19.51 1.48 -12.32
C ALA A 201 18.08 0.93 -12.15
N LEU A 202 17.39 1.34 -11.09
CA LEU A 202 15.96 1.14 -10.90
C LEU A 202 15.20 2.31 -11.55
N THR A 203 15.02 2.26 -12.86
CA THR A 203 14.51 3.39 -13.66
C THR A 203 13.05 3.74 -13.35
N MET A 204 12.23 2.76 -13.04
CA MET A 204 10.82 2.90 -12.64
C MET A 204 10.64 2.60 -11.15
N ASN A 205 11.66 2.92 -10.35
CA ASN A 205 11.67 2.84 -8.89
C ASN A 205 11.04 1.54 -8.36
N GLN A 206 9.85 1.61 -7.78
CA GLN A 206 9.16 0.48 -7.18
C GLN A 206 8.82 -0.65 -8.17
N GLU A 207 8.44 -0.33 -9.42
CA GLU A 207 8.13 -1.35 -10.43
C GLU A 207 9.39 -2.10 -10.86
N SER A 208 10.50 -1.37 -11.08
CA SER A 208 11.81 -1.99 -11.35
C SER A 208 12.27 -2.88 -10.19
N LEU A 209 11.99 -2.47 -8.95
CA LEU A 209 12.27 -3.29 -7.78
C LEU A 209 11.40 -4.55 -7.76
N ALA A 210 10.09 -4.42 -8.04
CA ALA A 210 9.16 -5.55 -8.10
C ALA A 210 9.60 -6.62 -9.11
N GLU A 211 10.02 -6.19 -10.31
CA GLU A 211 10.57 -7.08 -11.34
C GLU A 211 11.87 -7.77 -10.88
N CYS A 212 12.74 -7.06 -10.19
CA CYS A 212 13.99 -7.63 -9.66
C CYS A 212 13.75 -8.60 -8.50
N LEU A 213 12.81 -8.29 -7.62
CA LEU A 213 12.50 -9.12 -6.46
C LEU A 213 11.83 -10.45 -6.84
N PHE A 214 11.02 -10.43 -7.87
CA PHE A 214 10.24 -11.59 -8.24
C PHE A 214 10.24 -11.85 -9.75
N THR A 215 10.98 -12.87 -10.16
CA THR A 215 10.94 -13.38 -11.54
C THR A 215 9.59 -14.05 -11.81
N SER A 216 8.57 -13.24 -12.09
CA SER A 216 7.32 -13.78 -12.60
C SER A 216 7.51 -14.19 -14.06
N LYS A 217 6.83 -15.29 -14.45
CA LYS A 217 6.78 -15.64 -15.88
C LYS A 217 6.02 -14.51 -16.59
N TRP A 218 6.55 -14.01 -17.69
CA TRP A 218 6.00 -12.87 -18.45
C TRP A 218 4.50 -12.98 -18.79
N TYR A 219 3.98 -14.21 -18.86
CA TYR A 219 2.57 -14.50 -19.17
C TYR A 219 1.67 -14.58 -17.91
N ASN A 220 2.20 -14.37 -16.69
CA ASN A 220 1.42 -14.41 -15.47
C ASN A 220 0.94 -13.01 -15.10
N PRO A 221 -0.34 -12.66 -15.30
CA PRO A 221 -0.84 -11.32 -15.08
C PRO A 221 -1.28 -11.04 -13.62
N PHE A 222 -1.16 -12.01 -12.72
CA PHE A 222 -1.61 -11.84 -11.33
C PHE A 222 -0.63 -11.00 -10.52
N PRO A 223 -1.11 -9.99 -9.76
CA PRO A 223 -0.28 -9.16 -8.90
C PRO A 223 0.42 -9.99 -7.83
N LYS A 224 1.66 -9.63 -7.52
CA LYS A 224 2.49 -10.24 -6.47
C LYS A 224 2.67 -9.33 -5.28
N PHE A 225 2.44 -8.06 -5.48
CA PHE A 225 2.51 -6.99 -4.50
C PHE A 225 1.18 -6.25 -4.48
N LYS A 226 0.85 -5.66 -3.34
CA LYS A 226 -0.21 -4.66 -3.25
C LYS A 226 0.45 -3.31 -3.04
N TYR A 227 0.01 -2.34 -3.80
CA TYR A 227 0.49 -0.96 -3.66
C TYR A 227 -0.53 -0.14 -2.90
N THR A 228 -0.06 0.77 -2.07
CA THR A 228 -0.91 1.73 -1.38
C THR A 228 -0.20 3.08 -1.27
N GLU A 229 -0.92 4.14 -1.53
CA GLU A 229 -0.47 5.51 -1.31
C GLU A 229 -0.81 5.99 0.11
N ARG A 230 -1.41 5.11 0.94
CA ARG A 230 -1.94 5.46 2.26
C ARG A 230 -1.07 4.95 3.40
N PRO A 231 -0.53 5.85 4.23
CA PRO A 231 0.23 5.47 5.41
C PRO A 231 -0.57 4.70 6.47
N ASP A 232 -1.89 4.93 6.59
CA ASP A 232 -2.75 4.21 7.52
C ASP A 232 -2.94 2.74 7.11
N THR A 233 -3.14 2.47 5.81
CA THR A 233 -3.22 1.12 5.25
C THR A 233 -1.89 0.38 5.43
N ALA A 234 -0.76 1.01 5.06
CA ALA A 234 0.56 0.44 5.24
C ALA A 234 0.84 0.09 6.71
N THR A 235 0.48 1.01 7.63
CA THR A 235 0.64 0.80 9.08
C THR A 235 -0.20 -0.37 9.60
N ALA A 236 -1.44 -0.51 9.15
CA ALA A 236 -2.29 -1.64 9.51
C ALA A 236 -1.67 -2.97 9.08
N GLN A 237 -1.11 -3.02 7.87
CA GLN A 237 -0.45 -4.20 7.32
C GLN A 237 0.86 -4.55 8.07
N ILE A 238 1.64 -3.56 8.49
CA ILE A 238 2.81 -3.77 9.37
C ILE A 238 2.38 -4.42 10.69
N LEU A 239 1.31 -3.91 11.31
CA LEU A 239 0.78 -4.45 12.56
C LEU A 239 0.22 -5.88 12.43
N GLU A 240 -0.16 -6.30 11.23
CA GLU A 240 -0.57 -7.67 10.91
C GLU A 240 0.60 -8.63 10.66
N GLY A 241 1.83 -8.10 10.58
CA GLY A 241 3.07 -8.86 10.38
C GLY A 241 3.57 -8.89 8.94
N ASN A 242 2.97 -8.08 8.05
CA ASN A 242 3.46 -7.92 6.69
C ASN A 242 4.69 -7.01 6.63
N ILE A 243 5.47 -7.17 5.57
CA ILE A 243 6.61 -6.31 5.24
C ILE A 243 6.11 -5.21 4.31
N ILE A 244 6.45 -3.98 4.61
CA ILE A 244 6.25 -2.83 3.74
C ILE A 244 7.58 -2.40 3.16
N ILE A 245 7.63 -2.22 1.85
CA ILE A 245 8.80 -1.69 1.16
C ILE A 245 8.48 -0.28 0.66
N LEU A 246 9.27 0.67 1.08
CA LEU A 246 9.29 2.04 0.55
C LEU A 246 10.49 2.17 -0.38
N VAL A 247 10.29 2.81 -1.51
CA VAL A 247 11.35 3.08 -2.49
C VAL A 247 11.42 4.59 -2.71
N ASP A 248 12.60 5.14 -2.69
CA ASP A 248 12.79 6.56 -2.92
C ASP A 248 12.28 6.99 -4.30
N ASN A 249 11.79 8.21 -4.41
CA ASN A 249 11.10 8.75 -5.58
C ASN A 249 9.80 8.00 -5.96
N SER A 250 9.15 7.33 -5.00
CA SER A 250 7.87 6.64 -5.22
C SER A 250 6.84 7.04 -4.17
N PRO A 251 5.67 7.56 -4.58
CA PRO A 251 4.63 8.01 -3.65
C PRO A 251 3.73 6.87 -3.15
N SER A 252 4.19 5.62 -3.25
CA SER A 252 3.43 4.47 -2.77
C SER A 252 4.31 3.42 -2.12
N ALA A 253 3.72 2.67 -1.21
CA ALA A 253 4.34 1.56 -0.50
C ALA A 253 3.94 0.21 -1.11
N MET A 254 4.89 -0.73 -1.17
CA MET A 254 4.65 -2.11 -1.59
C MET A 254 4.39 -2.97 -0.36
N ILE A 255 3.29 -3.71 -0.36
CA ILE A 255 2.89 -4.63 0.72
C ILE A 255 3.14 -6.06 0.29
N LEU A 256 3.80 -6.84 1.15
CA LEU A 256 4.06 -8.26 0.92
C LEU A 256 4.14 -9.06 2.24
N PRO A 257 3.78 -10.37 2.22
CA PRO A 257 3.17 -11.11 1.11
C PRO A 257 1.69 -10.77 0.95
N ILE A 258 1.12 -10.96 -0.24
CA ILE A 258 -0.31 -10.79 -0.47
C ILE A 258 -0.94 -12.03 -1.11
N SER A 259 -2.18 -12.34 -0.71
CA SER A 259 -3.08 -13.30 -1.34
C SER A 259 -4.03 -12.59 -2.31
N ILE A 260 -4.81 -13.37 -3.06
CA ILE A 260 -5.87 -12.81 -3.91
C ILE A 260 -6.94 -12.09 -3.10
N LEU A 261 -7.22 -12.55 -1.86
CA LEU A 261 -8.20 -11.91 -0.98
C LEU A 261 -7.70 -10.54 -0.50
N ASP A 262 -6.40 -10.44 -0.14
CA ASP A 262 -5.78 -9.19 0.28
C ASP A 262 -5.74 -8.16 -0.87
N ALA A 263 -5.63 -8.63 -2.12
CA ALA A 263 -5.65 -7.77 -3.30
C ALA A 263 -7.03 -7.12 -3.56
N VAL A 264 -8.12 -7.72 -3.06
CA VAL A 264 -9.50 -7.21 -3.18
C VAL A 264 -9.90 -6.34 -1.99
N GLU A 265 -9.22 -6.48 -0.85
CA GLU A 265 -9.52 -5.73 0.38
C GLU A 265 -9.15 -4.25 0.27
N GLU A 266 -9.99 -3.35 0.82
CA GLU A 266 -9.78 -1.90 0.81
C GLU A 266 -9.85 -1.27 2.20
N ALA A 267 -9.24 -0.08 2.33
CA ALA A 267 -9.21 0.68 3.58
C ALA A 267 -10.60 1.11 4.04
N ASP A 268 -11.50 1.43 3.12
CA ASP A 268 -12.87 1.85 3.43
C ASP A 268 -13.65 0.81 4.25
N ASP A 269 -13.35 -0.48 4.11
CA ASP A 269 -13.98 -1.54 4.91
C ASP A 269 -13.81 -1.31 6.41
N TYR A 270 -12.70 -0.70 6.82
CA TYR A 270 -12.37 -0.47 8.22
C TYR A 270 -12.89 0.86 8.76
N TYR A 271 -13.19 1.83 7.90
CA TYR A 271 -13.71 3.13 8.30
C TYR A 271 -15.23 3.16 8.51
N PHE A 272 -15.94 2.15 8.02
CA PHE A 272 -17.38 2.01 8.24
C PHE A 272 -17.69 1.08 9.42
N PRO A 273 -18.92 1.11 9.99
CA PRO A 273 -19.36 0.12 10.97
C PRO A 273 -19.21 -1.33 10.47
N PRO A 274 -19.01 -2.32 11.35
CA PRO A 274 -18.75 -3.71 10.96
C PRO A 274 -19.71 -4.30 9.94
N VAL A 275 -21.01 -4.02 10.08
CA VAL A 275 -22.05 -4.50 9.15
C VAL A 275 -21.84 -3.91 7.76
N THR A 276 -21.63 -2.58 7.67
CA THR A 276 -21.42 -1.88 6.40
C THR A 276 -20.10 -2.31 5.76
N GLY A 277 -19.00 -2.39 6.53
CA GLY A 277 -17.72 -2.87 6.02
C GLY A 277 -17.80 -4.32 5.52
N THR A 278 -18.51 -5.19 6.22
CA THR A 278 -18.76 -6.57 5.76
C THR A 278 -19.57 -6.60 4.45
N TYR A 279 -20.62 -5.77 4.36
CA TYR A 279 -21.42 -5.65 3.13
C TYR A 279 -20.57 -5.19 1.94
N LEU A 280 -19.75 -4.13 2.11
CA LEU A 280 -18.87 -3.62 1.06
C LEU A 280 -17.88 -4.70 0.59
N ARG A 281 -17.29 -5.43 1.53
CA ARG A 281 -16.35 -6.51 1.25
C ARG A 281 -16.99 -7.65 0.46
N ILE A 282 -18.15 -8.13 0.90
CA ILE A 282 -18.91 -9.17 0.18
C ILE A 282 -19.32 -8.67 -1.21
N SER A 283 -19.78 -7.44 -1.32
CA SER A 283 -20.18 -6.83 -2.61
C SER A 283 -19.00 -6.79 -3.60
N ARG A 284 -17.76 -6.43 -3.15
CA ARG A 284 -16.58 -6.46 -4.01
C ARG A 284 -16.23 -7.86 -4.50
N PHE A 285 -16.29 -8.86 -3.62
CA PHE A 285 -16.08 -10.26 -4.04
C PHE A 285 -17.13 -10.70 -5.06
N LEU A 286 -18.38 -10.33 -4.87
CA LEU A 286 -19.45 -10.64 -5.79
C LEU A 286 -19.24 -9.96 -7.15
N ILE A 287 -18.89 -8.68 -7.15
CA ILE A 287 -18.54 -7.90 -8.34
C ILE A 287 -17.34 -8.52 -9.06
N PHE A 288 -16.29 -8.92 -8.33
CA PHE A 288 -15.11 -9.58 -8.89
C PHE A 288 -15.49 -10.86 -9.63
N ILE A 289 -16.30 -11.73 -9.03
CA ILE A 289 -16.79 -12.96 -9.66
C ILE A 289 -17.66 -12.64 -10.88
N MET A 290 -18.58 -11.69 -10.76
CA MET A 290 -19.46 -11.27 -11.86
C MET A 290 -18.67 -10.66 -13.01
N THR A 291 -17.63 -9.89 -12.74
CA THR A 291 -16.74 -9.32 -13.77
C THR A 291 -16.14 -10.40 -14.66
N TYR A 292 -15.83 -11.57 -14.13
CA TYR A 292 -15.32 -12.70 -14.91
C TYR A 292 -16.44 -13.46 -15.64
N LEU A 293 -17.54 -13.77 -14.94
CA LEU A 293 -18.55 -14.70 -15.44
C LEU A 293 -19.57 -14.06 -16.40
N LEU A 294 -19.89 -12.78 -16.24
CA LEU A 294 -21.08 -12.17 -16.84
C LEU A 294 -21.12 -12.27 -18.37
N THR A 295 -20.08 -11.79 -19.05
CA THR A 295 -20.06 -11.76 -20.52
C THR A 295 -19.90 -13.14 -21.17
N PRO A 296 -19.07 -14.09 -20.67
CA PRO A 296 -19.03 -15.43 -21.21
C PRO A 296 -20.34 -16.20 -20.97
N THR A 297 -20.99 -16.03 -19.82
CA THR A 297 -22.29 -16.66 -19.52
C THR A 297 -23.39 -16.12 -20.44
N PHE A 298 -23.43 -14.81 -20.66
CA PHE A 298 -24.36 -14.21 -21.60
C PHE A 298 -24.15 -14.77 -23.03
N LEU A 299 -22.90 -14.84 -23.50
CA LEU A 299 -22.59 -15.41 -24.80
C LEU A 299 -23.06 -16.88 -24.90
N LEU A 300 -22.83 -17.68 -23.86
CA LEU A 300 -23.28 -19.07 -23.79
C LEU A 300 -24.81 -19.17 -23.86
N MET A 301 -25.53 -18.31 -23.15
CA MET A 301 -26.99 -18.26 -23.18
C MET A 301 -27.52 -17.87 -24.57
N MET A 302 -26.86 -16.94 -25.26
CA MET A 302 -27.25 -16.55 -26.63
C MET A 302 -26.98 -17.65 -27.66
N GLN A 303 -25.97 -18.49 -27.44
CA GLN A 303 -25.74 -19.68 -28.27
C GLN A 303 -26.75 -20.83 -28.02
N ASN A 304 -27.38 -20.81 -26.83
CA ASN A 304 -28.34 -21.84 -26.41
C ASN A 304 -29.64 -21.17 -25.87
N PRO A 305 -30.42 -20.47 -26.71
CA PRO A 305 -31.58 -19.70 -26.25
C PRO A 305 -32.68 -20.53 -25.59
N GLN A 306 -32.67 -21.88 -25.84
CA GLN A 306 -33.61 -22.81 -25.24
C GLN A 306 -33.35 -23.05 -23.73
N TRP A 307 -32.18 -22.66 -23.21
CA TRP A 307 -31.87 -22.76 -21.78
C TRP A 307 -32.41 -21.60 -20.96
N ILE A 308 -32.86 -20.53 -21.64
CA ILE A 308 -33.38 -19.34 -20.96
C ILE A 308 -34.82 -19.56 -20.58
N PRO A 309 -35.18 -19.62 -19.28
CA PRO A 309 -36.58 -19.75 -18.84
C PRO A 309 -37.39 -18.55 -19.27
N GLU A 310 -38.71 -18.75 -19.50
CA GLU A 310 -39.60 -17.67 -19.92
C GLU A 310 -39.55 -16.38 -19.08
N PRO A 311 -39.49 -16.43 -17.74
CA PRO A 311 -39.37 -15.20 -16.95
C PRO A 311 -38.10 -14.36 -17.24
N PHE A 312 -37.07 -14.97 -17.81
CA PHE A 312 -35.78 -14.32 -18.17
C PHE A 312 -35.69 -14.06 -19.69
N ALA A 313 -36.78 -14.19 -20.44
CA ALA A 313 -36.78 -13.98 -21.90
C ALA A 313 -36.28 -12.57 -22.31
N PHE A 314 -36.40 -11.58 -21.43
CA PHE A 314 -35.93 -10.21 -21.64
C PHE A 314 -34.38 -10.11 -21.78
N ILE A 315 -33.64 -11.15 -21.41
CA ILE A 315 -32.18 -11.18 -21.59
C ILE A 315 -31.79 -11.46 -23.04
N LYS A 316 -32.71 -12.05 -23.83
CA LYS A 316 -32.44 -12.39 -25.24
C LYS A 316 -32.24 -11.11 -26.05
N VAL A 317 -31.25 -11.17 -26.95
CA VAL A 317 -31.01 -10.07 -27.89
C VAL A 317 -32.28 -9.88 -28.75
N SER A 318 -32.83 -8.68 -28.71
CA SER A 318 -34.06 -8.32 -29.40
C SER A 318 -33.83 -7.87 -30.84
N ASP A 319 -32.68 -7.21 -31.08
CA ASP A 319 -32.33 -6.65 -32.37
C ASP A 319 -31.58 -7.65 -33.26
N THR A 320 -31.48 -7.35 -34.56
CA THR A 320 -30.72 -8.15 -35.51
C THR A 320 -29.21 -8.13 -35.16
N ILE A 321 -28.62 -9.32 -35.13
CA ILE A 321 -27.21 -9.48 -34.85
C ILE A 321 -26.45 -9.35 -36.18
N ASN A 322 -25.92 -8.15 -36.48
CA ASN A 322 -25.14 -7.88 -37.69
C ASN A 322 -23.68 -8.31 -37.54
N VAL A 323 -23.11 -8.12 -36.33
CA VAL A 323 -21.76 -8.53 -35.95
C VAL A 323 -21.85 -9.66 -34.92
N PRO A 324 -21.16 -10.80 -35.09
CA PRO A 324 -21.19 -11.88 -34.10
C PRO A 324 -20.90 -11.37 -32.68
N LEU A 325 -21.66 -11.81 -31.67
CA LEU A 325 -21.61 -11.28 -30.30
C LEU A 325 -20.20 -11.32 -29.68
N VAL A 326 -19.43 -12.37 -29.98
CA VAL A 326 -18.04 -12.46 -29.48
C VAL A 326 -17.18 -11.30 -29.97
N TRP A 327 -17.32 -10.91 -31.24
CA TRP A 327 -16.58 -9.76 -31.77
C TRP A 327 -17.04 -8.45 -31.19
N GLN A 328 -18.35 -8.30 -30.93
CA GLN A 328 -18.86 -7.11 -30.24
C GLN A 328 -18.20 -6.96 -28.87
N PHE A 329 -18.14 -8.03 -28.07
CA PHE A 329 -17.47 -8.03 -26.77
C PHE A 329 -15.96 -7.69 -26.88
N LEU A 330 -15.24 -8.31 -27.78
CA LEU A 330 -13.80 -8.09 -27.95
C LEU A 330 -13.46 -6.67 -28.43
N ILE A 331 -14.26 -6.12 -29.35
CA ILE A 331 -14.10 -4.73 -29.83
C ILE A 331 -14.39 -3.75 -28.70
N LEU A 332 -15.43 -3.98 -27.90
CA LEU A 332 -15.77 -3.12 -26.75
C LEU A 332 -14.71 -3.18 -25.66
N GLU A 333 -14.11 -4.35 -25.40
CA GLU A 333 -12.96 -4.45 -24.47
C GLU A 333 -11.80 -3.55 -24.90
N LEU A 334 -11.47 -3.57 -26.19
CA LEU A 334 -10.42 -2.72 -26.75
C LEU A 334 -10.81 -1.23 -26.74
N ALA A 335 -12.07 -0.92 -27.05
CA ALA A 335 -12.58 0.45 -27.04
C ALA A 335 -12.55 1.05 -25.63
N ILE A 336 -12.94 0.29 -24.60
CA ILE A 336 -12.88 0.71 -23.20
C ILE A 336 -11.44 0.97 -22.76
N ASP A 337 -10.48 0.12 -23.16
CA ASP A 337 -9.07 0.39 -22.86
C ASP A 337 -8.57 1.64 -23.61
N GLY A 338 -8.97 1.82 -24.86
CA GLY A 338 -8.68 3.04 -25.61
C GLY A 338 -9.19 4.30 -24.90
N LEU A 339 -10.40 4.25 -24.34
CA LEU A 339 -10.95 5.34 -23.53
C LEU A 339 -10.16 5.59 -22.25
N LYS A 340 -9.71 4.52 -21.54
CA LYS A 340 -8.88 4.66 -20.36
C LYS A 340 -7.54 5.33 -20.68
N LEU A 341 -6.88 4.87 -21.74
CA LEU A 341 -5.62 5.47 -22.21
C LEU A 341 -5.78 6.93 -22.67
N ALA A 342 -6.89 7.22 -23.36
CA ALA A 342 -7.22 8.58 -23.74
C ALA A 342 -7.46 9.48 -22.51
N ALA A 343 -8.17 8.98 -21.51
CA ALA A 343 -8.45 9.74 -20.28
C ALA A 343 -7.17 10.11 -19.51
N ILE A 344 -6.17 9.22 -19.46
CA ILE A 344 -4.89 9.49 -18.79
C ILE A 344 -4.12 10.62 -19.51
N ASN A 345 -4.17 10.66 -20.85
CA ASN A 345 -3.42 11.62 -21.67
C ASN A 345 -4.20 12.91 -21.97
N THR A 346 -5.45 13.01 -21.51
CA THR A 346 -6.30 14.17 -21.83
C THR A 346 -6.19 15.22 -20.73
N PRO A 347 -5.88 16.49 -21.06
CA PRO A 347 -5.93 17.59 -20.10
C PRO A 347 -7.33 17.69 -19.46
N SER A 348 -7.39 18.08 -18.19
CA SER A 348 -8.63 18.16 -17.41
C SER A 348 -9.74 18.98 -18.09
N MET A 349 -9.37 20.02 -18.85
CA MET A 349 -10.32 20.86 -19.61
C MET A 349 -11.05 20.10 -20.73
N LEU A 350 -10.45 19.04 -21.27
CA LEU A 350 -11.02 18.25 -22.37
C LEU A 350 -11.66 16.92 -21.89
N SER A 351 -11.56 16.59 -20.60
CA SER A 351 -12.07 15.33 -20.07
C SER A 351 -13.60 15.22 -20.19
N THR A 352 -14.32 16.29 -19.92
CA THR A 352 -15.79 16.35 -20.06
C THR A 352 -16.23 16.20 -21.53
N PRO A 353 -15.71 16.98 -22.49
CA PRO A 353 -16.02 16.77 -23.91
C PRO A 353 -15.71 15.35 -24.40
N LEU A 354 -14.57 14.77 -24.01
CA LEU A 354 -14.19 13.41 -24.36
C LEU A 354 -15.22 12.40 -23.83
N SER A 355 -15.65 12.55 -22.59
CA SER A 355 -16.68 11.66 -21.98
C SER A 355 -18.01 11.73 -22.71
N VAL A 356 -18.45 12.93 -23.10
CA VAL A 356 -19.69 13.11 -23.87
C VAL A 356 -19.57 12.49 -25.27
N MET A 357 -18.45 12.72 -25.96
CA MET A 357 -18.20 12.11 -27.28
C MET A 357 -18.16 10.58 -27.18
N ALA A 358 -17.49 10.04 -26.17
CA ALA A 358 -17.43 8.60 -25.93
C ALA A 358 -18.83 8.00 -25.70
N ALA A 359 -19.66 8.66 -24.89
CA ALA A 359 -21.04 8.23 -24.63
C ALA A 359 -21.90 8.23 -25.89
N LEU A 360 -21.77 9.25 -26.73
CA LEU A 360 -22.51 9.34 -28.00
C LEU A 360 -22.02 8.34 -29.04
N VAL A 361 -20.71 8.27 -29.26
CA VAL A 361 -20.13 7.44 -30.33
C VAL A 361 -20.19 5.95 -29.98
N LEU A 362 -19.71 5.55 -28.80
CA LEU A 362 -19.74 4.16 -28.38
C LEU A 362 -21.10 3.69 -27.89
N GLY A 363 -21.93 4.58 -27.36
CA GLY A 363 -23.28 4.27 -26.91
C GLY A 363 -24.30 4.36 -28.06
N GLU A 364 -24.88 5.53 -28.23
CA GLU A 364 -26.09 5.71 -29.07
C GLU A 364 -25.83 5.45 -30.56
N PHE A 365 -24.76 6.01 -31.14
CA PHE A 365 -24.53 5.87 -32.58
C PHE A 365 -24.13 4.45 -32.97
N SER A 366 -23.34 3.76 -32.16
CA SER A 366 -22.89 2.40 -32.45
C SER A 366 -24.03 1.37 -32.41
N VAL A 367 -25.01 1.56 -31.54
CA VAL A 367 -26.22 0.76 -31.50
C VAL A 367 -27.14 1.11 -32.67
N LYS A 368 -27.42 2.40 -32.92
CA LYS A 368 -28.25 2.85 -34.05
C LYS A 368 -27.70 2.43 -35.42
N SER A 369 -26.38 2.36 -35.54
CA SER A 369 -25.74 1.90 -36.80
C SER A 369 -25.69 0.38 -36.94
N GLY A 370 -26.15 -0.36 -35.91
CA GLY A 370 -26.20 -1.82 -35.93
C GLY A 370 -24.84 -2.50 -35.70
N TRP A 371 -23.80 -1.79 -35.20
CA TRP A 371 -22.52 -2.39 -34.85
C TRP A 371 -22.60 -3.22 -33.57
N PHE A 372 -23.33 -2.71 -32.57
CA PHE A 372 -23.49 -3.38 -31.28
C PHE A 372 -24.96 -3.53 -30.93
N ASN A 373 -25.33 -4.62 -30.29
CA ASN A 373 -26.63 -4.82 -29.70
C ASN A 373 -26.70 -4.13 -28.31
N SER A 374 -27.86 -3.62 -27.95
CA SER A 374 -28.10 -2.88 -26.71
C SER A 374 -27.79 -3.71 -25.46
N GLU A 375 -28.11 -4.99 -25.49
CA GLU A 375 -27.85 -5.93 -24.38
C GLU A 375 -26.33 -6.16 -24.19
N VAL A 376 -25.56 -6.26 -25.28
CA VAL A 376 -24.08 -6.37 -25.21
C VAL A 376 -23.49 -5.12 -24.58
N MET A 377 -23.99 -3.93 -24.99
CA MET A 377 -23.55 -2.65 -24.41
C MET A 377 -23.84 -2.58 -22.92
N LEU A 378 -25.02 -3.04 -22.47
CA LEU A 378 -25.40 -3.06 -21.06
C LEU A 378 -24.45 -3.94 -20.24
N TYR A 379 -24.15 -5.17 -20.68
CA TYR A 379 -23.25 -6.07 -19.95
C TYR A 379 -21.81 -5.57 -19.95
N MET A 380 -21.36 -4.97 -21.06
CA MET A 380 -20.03 -4.37 -21.09
C MET A 380 -19.92 -3.12 -20.23
N ALA A 381 -20.97 -2.30 -20.14
CA ALA A 381 -21.02 -1.15 -19.23
C ALA A 381 -20.88 -1.60 -17.76
N PHE A 382 -21.60 -2.67 -17.36
CA PHE A 382 -21.46 -3.25 -16.03
C PHE A 382 -20.02 -3.71 -15.78
N VAL A 383 -19.42 -4.45 -16.71
CA VAL A 383 -18.03 -4.94 -16.58
C VAL A 383 -17.03 -3.78 -16.52
N ALA A 384 -17.23 -2.73 -17.32
CA ALA A 384 -16.38 -1.54 -17.30
C ALA A 384 -16.42 -0.83 -15.96
N ILE A 385 -17.63 -0.61 -15.41
CA ILE A 385 -17.81 -0.01 -14.07
C ILE A 385 -17.19 -0.91 -12.99
N ALA A 386 -17.44 -2.22 -13.08
CA ALA A 386 -16.92 -3.20 -12.13
C ALA A 386 -15.39 -3.22 -12.07
N ASN A 387 -14.70 -3.00 -13.18
CA ASN A 387 -13.24 -2.89 -13.21
C ASN A 387 -12.70 -1.68 -12.41
N TYR A 388 -13.50 -0.65 -12.17
CA TYR A 388 -13.12 0.50 -11.33
C TYR A 388 -13.39 0.28 -9.83
N THR A 389 -14.07 -0.81 -9.47
CA THR A 389 -14.31 -1.15 -8.05
C THR A 389 -13.13 -1.85 -7.40
N HIS A 390 -12.08 -2.19 -8.15
CA HIS A 390 -10.87 -2.84 -7.66
C HIS A 390 -9.71 -1.85 -7.62
N GLN A 391 -9.05 -1.76 -6.48
CA GLN A 391 -7.87 -0.94 -6.30
C GLN A 391 -6.68 -1.45 -7.13
N SER A 392 -6.51 -2.77 -7.24
CA SER A 392 -5.45 -3.38 -8.04
C SER A 392 -5.83 -3.42 -9.52
N TYR A 393 -5.25 -2.50 -10.31
CA TYR A 393 -5.37 -2.52 -11.76
C TYR A 393 -4.85 -3.83 -12.38
N GLU A 394 -3.75 -4.36 -11.85
CA GLU A 394 -3.15 -5.62 -12.31
C GLU A 394 -4.13 -6.78 -12.17
N LEU A 395 -4.82 -6.88 -11.02
CA LEU A 395 -5.85 -7.90 -10.81
C LEU A 395 -7.01 -7.71 -11.80
N GLY A 396 -7.43 -6.48 -12.06
CA GLY A 396 -8.45 -6.15 -13.04
C GLY A 396 -8.08 -6.62 -14.46
N TYR A 397 -6.83 -6.35 -14.89
CA TYR A 397 -6.32 -6.83 -16.18
C TYR A 397 -6.15 -8.36 -16.21
N ALA A 398 -5.72 -8.99 -15.12
CA ALA A 398 -5.65 -10.44 -15.03
C ALA A 398 -7.02 -11.07 -15.29
N VAL A 399 -8.07 -10.63 -14.60
CA VAL A 399 -9.44 -11.10 -14.81
C VAL A 399 -9.91 -10.84 -16.23
N LYS A 400 -9.61 -9.67 -16.80
CA LYS A 400 -9.94 -9.30 -18.17
C LYS A 400 -9.34 -10.28 -19.18
N PHE A 401 -8.03 -10.58 -19.09
CA PHE A 401 -7.39 -11.51 -20.03
C PHE A 401 -8.00 -12.91 -19.97
N PHE A 402 -8.24 -13.43 -18.77
CA PHE A 402 -8.90 -14.73 -18.62
C PHE A 402 -10.35 -14.71 -19.09
N ARG A 403 -11.09 -13.62 -18.91
CA ARG A 403 -12.45 -13.43 -19.44
C ARG A 403 -12.44 -13.44 -20.97
N MET A 404 -11.54 -12.72 -21.63
CA MET A 404 -11.40 -12.69 -23.07
C MET A 404 -11.08 -14.09 -23.63
N ILE A 405 -10.18 -14.83 -22.98
CA ILE A 405 -9.89 -16.22 -23.35
C ILE A 405 -11.15 -17.10 -23.22
N ASN A 406 -11.90 -16.94 -22.12
CA ASN A 406 -13.13 -17.69 -21.90
C ASN A 406 -14.21 -17.34 -22.93
N LEU A 407 -14.36 -16.06 -23.32
CA LEU A 407 -15.24 -15.62 -24.38
C LEU A 407 -14.92 -16.32 -25.72
N VAL A 408 -13.65 -16.36 -26.11
CA VAL A 408 -13.22 -17.02 -27.35
C VAL A 408 -13.45 -18.52 -27.29
N LEU A 409 -13.12 -19.16 -26.19
CA LEU A 409 -13.36 -20.61 -26.01
C LEU A 409 -14.86 -20.95 -26.05
N THR A 410 -15.68 -20.13 -25.39
CA THR A 410 -17.16 -20.27 -25.41
C THR A 410 -17.70 -20.08 -26.83
N ALA A 411 -17.21 -19.11 -27.58
CA ALA A 411 -17.63 -18.87 -28.96
C ALA A 411 -17.38 -20.07 -29.88
N ILE A 412 -16.23 -20.75 -29.70
CA ILE A 412 -15.82 -21.87 -30.57
C ILE A 412 -16.41 -23.21 -30.12
N PHE A 413 -16.37 -23.49 -28.80
CA PHE A 413 -16.70 -24.80 -28.25
C PHE A 413 -17.99 -24.82 -27.41
N ASN A 414 -18.76 -23.71 -27.41
CA ASN A 414 -20.01 -23.56 -26.66
C ASN A 414 -19.80 -23.91 -25.17
N LEU A 415 -20.65 -24.76 -24.57
CA LEU A 415 -20.60 -25.14 -23.16
C LEU A 415 -19.23 -25.71 -22.74
N TRP A 416 -18.64 -26.57 -23.56
CA TRP A 416 -17.34 -27.19 -23.27
C TRP A 416 -16.22 -26.11 -23.24
N GLY A 417 -16.29 -25.10 -24.10
CA GLY A 417 -15.39 -23.96 -24.09
C GLY A 417 -15.53 -23.11 -22.84
N TYR A 418 -16.76 -22.86 -22.42
CA TYR A 418 -17.06 -22.14 -21.19
C TYR A 418 -16.48 -22.85 -19.95
N ILE A 419 -16.72 -24.17 -19.84
CA ILE A 419 -16.20 -24.99 -18.74
C ILE A 419 -14.67 -25.02 -18.78
N ALA A 420 -14.07 -25.20 -19.95
CA ALA A 420 -12.62 -25.24 -20.11
C ALA A 420 -11.98 -23.88 -19.69
N GLY A 421 -12.59 -22.74 -20.09
CA GLY A 421 -12.14 -21.40 -19.71
C GLY A 421 -12.24 -21.18 -18.20
N LEU A 422 -13.32 -21.62 -17.57
CA LEU A 422 -13.51 -21.54 -16.13
C LEU A 422 -12.45 -22.37 -15.37
N LEU A 423 -12.25 -23.63 -15.79
CA LEU A 423 -11.25 -24.52 -15.19
C LEU A 423 -9.83 -23.96 -15.39
N PHE A 424 -9.54 -23.38 -16.55
CA PHE A 424 -8.26 -22.74 -16.83
C PHE A 424 -7.99 -21.57 -15.89
N PHE A 425 -8.99 -20.70 -15.65
CA PHE A 425 -8.88 -19.60 -14.71
C PHE A 425 -8.63 -20.08 -13.27
N ILE A 426 -9.43 -21.05 -12.79
CA ILE A 426 -9.27 -21.63 -11.45
C ILE A 426 -7.88 -22.29 -11.31
N PHE A 427 -7.43 -23.01 -12.33
CA PHE A 427 -6.10 -23.63 -12.33
C PHE A 427 -4.99 -22.60 -12.31
N ALA A 428 -5.10 -21.52 -13.10
CA ALA A 428 -4.12 -20.45 -13.15
C ALA A 428 -3.96 -19.75 -11.79
N ILE A 429 -5.07 -19.45 -11.12
CA ILE A 429 -5.05 -18.88 -9.76
C ILE A 429 -4.47 -19.91 -8.76
N GLY A 430 -4.92 -21.16 -8.82
CA GLY A 430 -4.50 -22.21 -7.87
C GLY A 430 -3.02 -22.56 -7.96
N LYS A 431 -2.44 -22.51 -9.18
CA LYS A 431 -1.01 -22.76 -9.41
C LYS A 431 -0.14 -21.56 -9.03
N ASN A 432 -0.74 -20.39 -8.88
CA ASN A 432 -0.04 -19.17 -8.52
C ASN A 432 0.40 -19.21 -7.05
N LYS A 433 1.58 -18.63 -6.76
CA LYS A 433 2.15 -18.57 -5.41
C LYS A 433 2.40 -17.13 -5.02
N MET A 434 2.28 -16.84 -3.74
CA MET A 434 2.74 -15.57 -3.16
C MET A 434 4.27 -15.46 -3.25
N VAL A 435 4.80 -14.27 -3.00
CA VAL A 435 6.25 -14.03 -2.91
C VAL A 435 6.90 -14.84 -1.78
N SER A 436 6.14 -15.12 -0.70
CA SER A 436 6.56 -16.00 0.40
C SER A 436 6.65 -17.50 0.04
N GLY A 437 6.12 -17.90 -1.14
CA GLY A 437 6.04 -19.29 -1.57
C GLY A 437 4.74 -20.01 -1.17
N GLN A 438 3.89 -19.40 -0.34
CA GLN A 438 2.58 -19.93 0.03
C GLN A 438 1.60 -19.86 -1.15
N SER A 439 0.47 -20.58 -1.04
CA SER A 439 -0.58 -20.54 -2.06
C SER A 439 -1.19 -19.15 -2.18
N TYR A 440 -1.39 -18.68 -3.41
CA TYR A 440 -2.05 -17.40 -3.69
C TYR A 440 -3.53 -17.39 -3.27
N LEU A 441 -4.15 -18.58 -3.16
CA LEU A 441 -5.52 -18.78 -2.67
C LEU A 441 -5.62 -18.86 -1.14
N TYR A 442 -4.53 -18.65 -0.41
CA TYR A 442 -4.62 -18.59 1.05
C TYR A 442 -5.61 -17.51 1.50
N PRO A 443 -6.50 -17.78 2.50
CA PRO A 443 -6.67 -18.96 3.36
C PRO A 443 -7.66 -20.02 2.85
N LEU A 444 -8.00 -20.05 1.57
CA LEU A 444 -8.82 -21.10 0.98
C LEU A 444 -8.00 -22.38 0.80
N ILE A 445 -6.72 -22.27 0.40
CA ILE A 445 -5.80 -23.38 0.22
C ILE A 445 -4.43 -23.00 0.82
N PRO A 446 -3.95 -23.63 1.92
CA PRO A 446 -4.70 -24.54 2.79
C PRO A 446 -5.86 -23.85 3.50
N PHE A 447 -6.93 -24.62 3.78
CA PHE A 447 -8.15 -24.05 4.31
C PHE A 447 -7.98 -23.65 5.79
N SER A 448 -8.33 -22.39 6.11
CA SER A 448 -8.38 -21.87 7.47
C SER A 448 -9.68 -21.09 7.71
N PHE A 449 -10.63 -21.70 8.42
CA PHE A 449 -11.94 -21.11 8.68
C PHE A 449 -11.83 -19.76 9.44
N LYS A 450 -10.94 -19.71 10.44
CA LYS A 450 -10.73 -18.47 11.25
C LYS A 450 -10.24 -17.31 10.38
N LYS A 451 -9.26 -17.57 9.51
CA LYS A 451 -8.69 -16.53 8.63
C LYS A 451 -9.62 -16.16 7.47
N LEU A 452 -10.32 -17.13 6.91
CA LEU A 452 -11.33 -16.88 5.88
C LEU A 452 -12.49 -16.03 6.46
N GLY A 453 -12.94 -16.36 7.67
CA GLY A 453 -13.94 -15.55 8.38
C GLY A 453 -13.48 -14.11 8.59
N LYS A 454 -12.22 -13.90 9.01
CA LYS A 454 -11.62 -12.54 9.14
C LYS A 454 -11.50 -11.81 7.81
N ALA A 455 -11.23 -12.53 6.71
CA ALA A 455 -11.15 -11.95 5.37
C ALA A 455 -12.53 -11.53 4.81
N LEU A 456 -13.61 -12.23 5.15
CA LEU A 456 -14.95 -11.95 4.64
C LEU A 456 -15.78 -11.06 5.57
N ILE A 457 -15.61 -11.23 6.88
CA ILE A 457 -16.42 -10.55 7.91
C ILE A 457 -15.52 -9.61 8.70
N ARG A 458 -15.85 -8.33 8.70
CA ARG A 458 -15.18 -7.35 9.51
C ARG A 458 -15.60 -7.51 11.00
N GLY A 459 -14.66 -7.97 11.85
CA GLY A 459 -14.83 -7.96 13.31
C GLY A 459 -14.68 -6.55 13.91
N ARG A 460 -15.14 -6.35 15.14
CA ARG A 460 -14.80 -5.14 15.91
C ARG A 460 -13.33 -5.22 16.34
N LEU A 461 -12.69 -4.06 16.47
CA LEU A 461 -11.27 -4.00 16.84
C LEU A 461 -10.96 -4.71 18.19
N PRO A 462 -11.79 -4.59 19.25
CA PRO A 462 -11.58 -5.33 20.49
C PRO A 462 -11.67 -6.86 20.31
N ASP A 463 -12.57 -7.31 19.43
CA ASP A 463 -12.84 -8.75 19.20
C ASP A 463 -11.84 -9.38 18.21
N SER A 464 -11.07 -8.56 17.50
CA SER A 464 -10.11 -9.04 16.50
C SER A 464 -8.74 -9.44 17.08
N ARG A 465 -8.52 -9.22 18.39
CA ARG A 465 -7.25 -9.49 19.07
C ARG A 465 -7.12 -10.93 19.60
N GLU A 466 -8.16 -11.75 19.47
CA GLU A 466 -8.16 -13.18 19.74
C GLU A 466 -8.14 -13.98 18.41
#